data_43d7d88b0ba0247b8a66dbf2cb9e995f
#
_entry.id   43d7d88b0ba0247b8a66dbf2cb9e995f
#
_cell.length_a   1.000
_cell.length_b   1.000
_cell.length_c   1.000
_cell.angle_alpha   90.00
_cell.angle_beta   90.00
_cell.angle_gamma   90.00
#
_symmetry.space_group_name_H-M   'P 1'
#
loop_
_entity.id
_entity.type
_entity.pdbx_description
1 polymer ?
#
loop_
_entity_poly.entity_id
_entity_poly.type
_entity_poly.pdbx_seq_one_letter_code
_entity_poly.pdbx_strand_id
1 'polypeptide(L)'
;MGTFELFDHTADVGIAVRADSFEDLLATAARATFDQILEDWPTDVEVLTEVAARCASGLECDRSELLVVWLQELLYRFDTERLVPLTFEFYSVGPGEIRAGVGFGKFDPARHRTRLEVKAVTYHGLEVRRQADGTWSARFVLDV
;
A
#
# COMPACT_ATOMS: atom_id res chain seq x y z
N MET A 1 -11.71 1.19 -10.12
CA MET A 1 -11.38 1.76 -8.81
C MET A 1 -11.68 0.79 -7.70
N GLY A 2 -10.82 0.71 -6.70
CA GLY A 2 -11.00 -0.24 -5.61
C GLY A 2 -11.72 0.35 -4.41
N THR A 3 -12.16 -0.52 -3.54
CA THR A 3 -12.75 -0.16 -2.26
C THR A 3 -12.04 -0.93 -1.14
N PHE A 4 -12.17 -0.44 0.08
CA PHE A 4 -11.63 -1.12 1.25
C PHE A 4 -12.57 -0.99 2.44
N GLU A 5 -12.41 -1.88 3.39
CA GLU A 5 -13.08 -1.80 4.68
C GLU A 5 -12.14 -2.26 5.78
N LEU A 6 -12.40 -1.84 6.99
CA LEU A 6 -11.63 -2.23 8.18
C LEU A 6 -12.33 -3.37 8.89
N PHE A 7 -11.55 -4.22 9.54
CA PHE A 7 -12.10 -5.24 10.43
C PHE A 7 -11.28 -5.31 11.70
N ASP A 8 -11.90 -5.79 12.77
CA ASP A 8 -11.23 -5.88 14.07
C ASP A 8 -10.17 -6.98 14.08
N HIS A 9 -9.00 -6.64 14.63
CA HIS A 9 -7.95 -7.59 14.90
C HIS A 9 -7.20 -7.08 16.12
N THR A 10 -7.14 -7.86 17.20
CA THR A 10 -6.59 -7.51 18.51
C THR A 10 -5.42 -6.52 18.42
N ALA A 11 -5.53 -5.31 18.90
CA ALA A 11 -4.50 -4.27 18.92
C ALA A 11 -3.95 -3.83 17.55
N ASP A 12 -4.35 -4.45 16.45
CA ASP A 12 -3.89 -4.15 15.10
C ASP A 12 -5.06 -3.63 14.25
N VAL A 13 -4.76 -3.18 13.04
CA VAL A 13 -5.78 -2.73 12.08
C VAL A 13 -5.84 -3.70 10.91
N GLY A 14 -6.99 -4.34 10.73
CA GLY A 14 -7.25 -5.19 9.58
C GLY A 14 -7.86 -4.41 8.42
N ILE A 15 -7.39 -4.65 7.21
CA ILE A 15 -7.89 -4.01 6.00
C ILE A 15 -8.28 -5.07 4.98
N ALA A 16 -9.49 -4.93 4.43
CA ALA A 16 -9.97 -5.76 3.34
C ALA A 16 -10.18 -4.86 2.12
N VAL A 17 -9.62 -5.27 0.98
CA VAL A 17 -9.62 -4.48 -0.26
C VAL A 17 -10.26 -5.28 -1.39
N ARG A 18 -11.02 -4.60 -2.25
CA ARG A 18 -11.54 -5.15 -3.51
C ARG A 18 -11.23 -4.21 -4.65
N ALA A 19 -10.88 -4.76 -5.80
CA ALA A 19 -10.54 -3.98 -6.97
C ALA A 19 -10.77 -4.77 -8.26
N ASP A 20 -10.86 -4.07 -9.39
CA ASP A 20 -11.12 -4.69 -10.69
C ASP A 20 -9.86 -5.31 -11.29
N SER A 21 -8.69 -4.87 -10.86
CA SER A 21 -7.40 -5.39 -11.33
C SER A 21 -6.43 -5.49 -10.17
N PHE A 22 -5.33 -6.23 -10.35
CA PHE A 22 -4.30 -6.31 -9.34
C PHE A 22 -3.60 -4.98 -9.13
N GLU A 23 -3.39 -4.21 -10.19
CA GLU A 23 -2.81 -2.86 -10.11
C GLU A 23 -3.71 -1.94 -9.27
N ASP A 24 -5.01 -1.96 -9.52
CA ASP A 24 -5.96 -1.20 -8.69
C ASP A 24 -5.97 -1.68 -7.24
N LEU A 25 -5.79 -2.98 -7.03
CA LEU A 25 -5.68 -3.54 -5.68
C LEU A 25 -4.48 -2.94 -4.94
N LEU A 26 -3.33 -2.89 -5.61
CA LEU A 26 -2.11 -2.31 -5.04
C LEU A 26 -2.28 -0.82 -4.71
N ALA A 27 -2.88 -0.06 -5.61
CA ALA A 27 -3.13 1.36 -5.40
C ALA A 27 -4.11 1.58 -4.24
N THR A 28 -5.20 0.81 -4.21
CA THR A 28 -6.22 0.93 -3.17
C THR A 28 -5.68 0.51 -1.80
N ALA A 29 -4.88 -0.55 -1.75
CA ALA A 29 -4.24 -0.99 -0.52
C ALA A 29 -3.30 0.08 0.03
N ALA A 30 -2.56 0.76 -0.85
CA ALA A 30 -1.70 1.88 -0.45
C ALA A 30 -2.53 3.03 0.14
N ARG A 31 -3.61 3.42 -0.53
CA ARG A 31 -4.49 4.48 -0.02
C ARG A 31 -5.11 4.11 1.32
N ALA A 32 -5.59 2.89 1.45
CA ALA A 32 -6.19 2.42 2.69
C ALA A 32 -5.19 2.42 3.85
N THR A 33 -3.97 1.99 3.59
CA THR A 33 -2.89 1.99 4.58
C THR A 33 -2.57 3.40 5.05
N PHE A 34 -2.37 4.33 4.11
CA PHE A 34 -2.04 5.71 4.45
C PHE A 34 -3.22 6.45 5.07
N ASP A 35 -4.46 6.06 4.76
CA ASP A 35 -5.63 6.61 5.42
C ASP A 35 -5.65 6.29 6.93
N GLN A 36 -5.06 5.19 7.33
CA GLN A 36 -4.90 4.88 8.76
C GLN A 36 -3.84 5.73 9.43
N ILE A 37 -2.82 6.13 8.69
CA ILE A 37 -1.73 6.95 9.22
C ILE A 37 -2.13 8.41 9.32
N LEU A 38 -2.83 8.93 8.30
CA LEU A 38 -3.03 10.35 8.11
C LEU A 38 -4.44 10.80 8.47
N GLU A 39 -4.53 11.87 9.25
CA GLU A 39 -5.77 12.61 9.39
C GLU A 39 -5.87 13.67 8.30
N ASP A 40 -4.77 14.36 8.04
CA ASP A 40 -4.69 15.36 6.97
C ASP A 40 -3.75 14.85 5.87
N TRP A 41 -4.23 14.92 4.62
CA TRP A 41 -3.44 14.49 3.46
C TRP A 41 -2.82 15.68 2.75
N PRO A 42 -1.56 15.58 2.30
CA PRO A 42 -1.06 16.53 1.30
C PRO A 42 -1.90 16.40 0.02
N THR A 43 -2.08 17.52 -0.68
CA THR A 43 -2.97 17.56 -1.85
C THR A 43 -2.21 17.63 -3.18
N ASP A 44 -0.98 18.15 -3.16
CA ASP A 44 -0.20 18.37 -4.37
C ASP A 44 0.90 17.35 -4.54
N VAL A 45 1.06 16.86 -5.77
CA VAL A 45 2.20 16.02 -6.11
C VAL A 45 3.42 16.92 -6.22
N GLU A 46 4.39 16.71 -5.36
CA GLU A 46 5.63 17.48 -5.31
C GLU A 46 6.85 16.68 -5.75
N VAL A 47 6.78 15.34 -5.68
CA VAL A 47 7.84 14.44 -6.12
C VAL A 47 7.21 13.36 -6.99
N LEU A 48 7.75 13.19 -8.19
CA LEU A 48 7.33 12.13 -9.10
C LEU A 48 8.55 11.24 -9.35
N THR A 49 8.49 10.00 -8.93
CA THR A 49 9.64 9.10 -9.01
C THR A 49 9.21 7.67 -9.24
N GLU A 50 10.12 6.86 -9.77
CA GLU A 50 9.88 5.44 -9.91
C GLU A 50 10.09 4.74 -8.57
N VAL A 51 9.16 3.85 -8.24
CA VAL A 51 9.24 2.97 -7.07
C VAL A 51 9.38 1.54 -7.57
N ALA A 52 10.41 0.85 -7.10
CA ALA A 52 10.60 -0.57 -7.36
C ALA A 52 10.48 -1.32 -6.04
N ALA A 53 9.55 -2.26 -5.98
CA ALA A 53 9.36 -3.13 -4.80
C ALA A 53 9.67 -4.56 -5.22
N ARG A 54 10.65 -5.17 -4.57
CA ARG A 54 11.17 -6.50 -4.92
C ARG A 54 11.02 -7.48 -3.79
N CYS A 55 10.71 -8.72 -4.14
CA CYS A 55 10.73 -9.81 -3.17
C CYS A 55 12.16 -10.07 -2.70
N ALA A 56 12.29 -10.46 -1.42
CA ALA A 56 13.58 -10.49 -0.71
C ALA A 56 14.68 -11.30 -1.39
N SER A 57 14.33 -12.37 -2.09
CA SER A 57 15.30 -13.23 -2.77
C SER A 57 15.62 -12.79 -4.19
N GLY A 58 14.95 -11.75 -4.71
CA GLY A 58 15.01 -11.38 -6.11
C GLY A 58 14.36 -12.42 -7.02
N LEU A 59 13.75 -13.45 -6.43
CA LEU A 59 13.09 -14.53 -7.12
C LEU A 59 11.59 -14.27 -7.23
N GLU A 60 10.91 -15.10 -8.01
CA GLU A 60 9.48 -15.11 -8.12
C GLU A 60 8.82 -15.31 -6.75
N CYS A 61 7.79 -14.54 -6.45
CA CYS A 61 7.01 -14.69 -5.23
C CYS A 61 5.52 -14.58 -5.55
N ASP A 62 4.66 -14.98 -4.63
CA ASP A 62 3.23 -14.91 -4.86
C ASP A 62 2.70 -13.47 -4.72
N ARG A 63 1.44 -13.28 -5.06
CA ARG A 63 0.82 -11.95 -5.04
C ARG A 63 0.66 -11.38 -3.65
N SER A 64 0.50 -12.25 -2.66
CA SER A 64 0.44 -11.81 -1.26
C SER A 64 1.75 -11.17 -0.84
N GLU A 65 2.87 -11.78 -1.18
CA GLU A 65 4.18 -11.23 -0.86
C GLU A 65 4.47 -9.95 -1.66
N LEU A 66 4.05 -9.90 -2.93
CA LEU A 66 4.14 -8.66 -3.73
C LEU A 66 3.39 -7.51 -3.06
N LEU A 67 2.21 -7.77 -2.52
CA LEU A 67 1.45 -6.75 -1.80
C LEU A 67 2.24 -6.24 -0.59
N VAL A 68 2.83 -7.13 0.18
CA VAL A 68 3.61 -6.74 1.36
C VAL A 68 4.81 -5.90 0.99
N VAL A 69 5.62 -6.34 0.02
CA VAL A 69 6.82 -5.58 -0.36
C VAL A 69 6.46 -4.22 -0.97
N TRP A 70 5.35 -4.14 -1.68
CA TRP A 70 4.83 -2.87 -2.20
C TRP A 70 4.50 -1.90 -1.08
N LEU A 71 3.69 -2.33 -0.12
CA LEU A 71 3.28 -1.48 0.99
C LEU A 71 4.47 -1.11 1.89
N GLN A 72 5.38 -2.05 2.14
CA GLN A 72 6.58 -1.81 2.94
C GLN A 72 7.49 -0.77 2.28
N GLU A 73 7.64 -0.80 0.98
CA GLU A 73 8.44 0.20 0.27
C GLU A 73 7.84 1.60 0.42
N LEU A 74 6.52 1.72 0.30
CA LEU A 74 5.84 3.01 0.48
C LEU A 74 5.93 3.51 1.92
N LEU A 75 5.79 2.62 2.90
CA LEU A 75 5.96 2.97 4.31
C LEU A 75 7.39 3.44 4.60
N TYR A 76 8.38 2.78 4.00
CA TYR A 76 9.77 3.18 4.14
C TYR A 76 10.01 4.60 3.63
N ARG A 77 9.43 4.94 2.47
CA ARG A 77 9.53 6.29 1.92
C ARG A 77 8.87 7.34 2.81
N PHE A 78 7.77 6.99 3.43
CA PHE A 78 7.14 7.89 4.39
C PHE A 78 7.99 8.05 5.65
N ASP A 79 8.52 6.96 6.19
CA ASP A 79 9.31 7.01 7.41
C ASP A 79 10.63 7.77 7.24
N THR A 80 11.27 7.64 6.09
CA THR A 80 12.59 8.23 5.85
C THR A 80 12.54 9.61 5.20
N GLU A 81 11.55 9.86 4.33
CA GLU A 81 11.49 11.08 3.53
C GLU A 81 10.19 11.84 3.67
N ARG A 82 9.25 11.34 4.47
CA ARG A 82 7.92 11.93 4.67
C ARG A 82 7.13 12.10 3.38
N LEU A 83 7.26 11.14 2.48
CA LEU A 83 6.54 11.12 1.20
C LEU A 83 5.25 10.31 1.32
N VAL A 84 4.13 10.93 0.90
CA VAL A 84 2.81 10.32 0.91
C VAL A 84 2.40 10.00 -0.52
N PRO A 85 2.11 8.74 -0.85
CA PRO A 85 1.73 8.38 -2.22
C PRO A 85 0.34 8.91 -2.56
N LEU A 86 0.24 9.66 -3.66
CA LEU A 86 -1.01 10.27 -4.12
C LEU A 86 -1.50 9.71 -5.44
N THR A 87 -0.58 9.44 -6.38
CA THR A 87 -0.92 8.92 -7.71
C THR A 87 -0.03 7.75 -8.07
N PHE A 88 -0.56 6.85 -8.90
CA PHE A 88 0.13 5.62 -9.28
C PHE A 88 0.00 5.36 -10.77
N GLU A 89 1.13 4.99 -11.40
CA GLU A 89 1.17 4.51 -12.77
C GLU A 89 2.03 3.27 -12.79
N PHE A 90 1.43 2.10 -12.98
CA PHE A 90 2.16 0.84 -12.94
C PHE A 90 2.79 0.53 -14.30
N TYR A 91 4.10 0.34 -14.31
CA TYR A 91 4.87 0.01 -15.52
C TYR A 91 5.00 -1.49 -15.71
N SER A 92 5.24 -2.22 -14.61
CA SER A 92 5.26 -3.67 -14.65
C SER A 92 4.90 -4.25 -13.28
N VAL A 93 4.17 -5.33 -13.31
CA VAL A 93 3.84 -6.13 -12.13
C VAL A 93 4.21 -7.55 -12.51
N GLY A 94 5.43 -7.90 -12.24
CA GLY A 94 6.00 -9.18 -12.63
C GLY A 94 6.12 -10.13 -11.46
N PRO A 95 6.65 -11.33 -11.70
CA PRO A 95 6.59 -12.38 -10.69
C PRO A 95 7.42 -12.12 -9.42
N GLY A 96 8.35 -11.20 -9.44
CA GLY A 96 9.15 -10.90 -8.25
C GLY A 96 9.34 -9.43 -7.98
N GLU A 97 8.68 -8.56 -8.76
CA GLU A 97 8.92 -7.12 -8.67
C GLU A 97 7.73 -6.33 -9.16
N ILE A 98 7.49 -5.20 -8.51
CA ILE A 98 6.54 -4.17 -8.96
C ILE A 98 7.35 -2.92 -9.29
N ARG A 99 7.09 -2.33 -10.46
CA ARG A 99 7.67 -1.04 -10.85
C ARG A 99 6.54 -0.09 -11.19
N ALA A 100 6.55 1.08 -10.55
CA ALA A 100 5.50 2.07 -10.74
C ALA A 100 6.06 3.48 -10.65
N GLY A 101 5.49 4.38 -11.42
CA GLY A 101 5.67 5.81 -11.22
C GLY A 101 4.70 6.25 -10.13
N VAL A 102 5.21 6.83 -9.06
CA VAL A 102 4.39 7.29 -7.94
C VAL A 102 4.57 8.78 -7.77
N GLY A 103 3.45 9.49 -7.73
CA GLY A 103 3.42 10.89 -7.38
C GLY A 103 3.21 11.02 -5.89
N PHE A 104 4.16 11.67 -5.22
CA PHE A 104 4.14 11.84 -3.77
C PHE A 104 3.88 13.29 -3.39
N GLY A 105 3.07 13.50 -2.37
CA GLY A 105 3.01 14.77 -1.65
C GLY A 105 3.94 14.71 -0.46
N LYS A 106 4.38 15.87 0.01
CA LYS A 106 5.23 15.97 1.19
C LYS A 106 4.39 16.16 2.44
N PHE A 107 4.59 15.28 3.41
CA PHE A 107 3.95 15.43 4.71
C PHE A 107 4.67 16.54 5.50
N ASP A 108 3.91 17.56 5.87
CA ASP A 108 4.41 18.69 6.68
C ASP A 108 3.77 18.62 8.06
N PRO A 109 4.54 18.28 9.12
CA PRO A 109 3.98 18.20 10.49
C PRO A 109 3.35 19.49 11.00
N ALA A 110 3.71 20.64 10.43
CA ALA A 110 3.12 21.92 10.80
C ALA A 110 1.71 22.10 10.22
N ARG A 111 1.37 21.35 9.18
CA ARG A 111 0.10 21.47 8.44
C ARG A 111 -0.74 20.20 8.49
N HIS A 112 -0.10 19.04 8.64
CA HIS A 112 -0.76 17.75 8.54
C HIS A 112 -0.64 17.01 9.87
N ARG A 113 -1.75 16.38 10.26
CA ARG A 113 -1.81 15.56 11.48
C ARG A 113 -1.83 14.09 11.12
N THR A 114 -1.31 13.28 12.03
CA THR A 114 -1.38 11.83 11.91
C THR A 114 -2.43 11.27 12.87
N ARG A 115 -2.97 10.09 12.54
CA ARG A 115 -3.88 9.31 13.40
C ARG A 115 -3.12 8.24 14.15
N LEU A 116 -2.42 7.41 13.40
CA LEU A 116 -1.73 6.24 13.91
C LEU A 116 -0.33 6.17 13.32
N GLU A 117 0.57 5.57 14.09
CA GLU A 117 1.86 5.13 13.56
C GLU A 117 1.70 3.69 13.10
N VAL A 118 1.86 3.45 11.81
CA VAL A 118 1.88 2.09 11.26
C VAL A 118 3.33 1.63 11.18
N LYS A 119 3.66 0.60 11.94
CA LYS A 119 5.03 0.07 12.02
C LYS A 119 5.37 -0.85 10.88
N ALA A 120 4.43 -1.69 10.48
CA ALA A 120 4.67 -2.69 9.44
C ALA A 120 3.36 -3.29 8.93
N VAL A 121 3.43 -3.93 7.77
CA VAL A 121 2.39 -4.83 7.29
C VAL A 121 2.78 -6.23 7.75
N THR A 122 1.87 -6.92 8.44
CA THR A 122 2.15 -8.25 8.96
C THR A 122 1.74 -9.34 7.97
N TYR A 123 2.31 -10.54 8.16
CA TYR A 123 1.91 -11.71 7.38
C TYR A 123 0.71 -12.44 8.01
N HIS A 124 0.22 -11.95 9.14
CA HIS A 124 -0.88 -12.59 9.86
C HIS A 124 -2.20 -12.40 9.10
N GLY A 125 -2.82 -13.51 8.70
CA GLY A 125 -4.07 -13.47 7.94
C GLY A 125 -3.95 -12.87 6.55
N LEU A 126 -2.74 -12.73 6.03
CA LEU A 126 -2.49 -12.18 4.71
C LEU A 126 -3.09 -13.08 3.62
N GLU A 127 -3.89 -12.47 2.74
CA GLU A 127 -4.54 -13.21 1.66
C GLU A 127 -4.75 -12.29 0.47
N VAL A 128 -4.41 -12.77 -0.72
CA VAL A 128 -4.72 -12.10 -1.98
C VAL A 128 -5.34 -13.14 -2.91
N ARG A 129 -6.53 -12.85 -3.44
CA ARG A 129 -7.28 -13.77 -4.28
C ARG A 129 -7.82 -13.09 -5.53
N ARG A 130 -7.79 -13.81 -6.64
CA ARG A 130 -8.58 -13.47 -7.81
C ARG A 130 -9.90 -14.20 -7.71
N GLN A 131 -11.01 -13.47 -7.79
CA GLN A 131 -12.34 -14.02 -7.70
C GLN A 131 -12.79 -14.61 -9.05
N ALA A 132 -13.83 -15.43 -9.01
CA ALA A 132 -14.38 -16.07 -10.22
C ALA A 132 -14.87 -15.05 -11.25
N ASP A 133 -15.31 -13.87 -10.82
CA ASP A 133 -15.77 -12.79 -11.69
C ASP A 133 -14.63 -11.93 -12.27
N GLY A 134 -13.39 -12.27 -11.96
CA GLY A 134 -12.21 -11.55 -12.44
C GLY A 134 -11.75 -10.41 -11.54
N THR A 135 -12.51 -10.06 -10.51
CA THR A 135 -12.09 -9.05 -9.54
C THR A 135 -11.04 -9.63 -8.59
N TRP A 136 -10.36 -8.74 -7.88
CA TRP A 136 -9.32 -9.11 -6.92
C TRP A 136 -9.74 -8.69 -5.52
N SER A 137 -9.33 -9.47 -4.54
CA SER A 137 -9.53 -9.14 -3.14
C SER A 137 -8.27 -9.41 -2.34
N ALA A 138 -8.08 -8.64 -1.29
CA ALA A 138 -6.97 -8.83 -0.36
C ALA A 138 -7.42 -8.55 1.07
N ARG A 139 -6.79 -9.24 2.00
CA ARG A 139 -6.92 -8.99 3.43
C ARG A 139 -5.52 -8.94 4.02
N PHE A 140 -5.25 -7.92 4.79
CA PHE A 140 -3.96 -7.79 5.46
C PHE A 140 -4.14 -7.03 6.78
N VAL A 141 -3.15 -7.15 7.65
CA VAL A 141 -3.19 -6.56 8.99
C VAL A 141 -1.98 -5.65 9.17
N LEU A 142 -2.24 -4.46 9.67
CA LEU A 142 -1.21 -3.48 9.98
C LEU A 142 -0.84 -3.57 11.47
N ASP A 143 0.45 -3.62 11.75
CA ASP A 143 0.98 -3.50 13.10
C ASP A 143 1.09 -2.01 13.46
N VAL A 144 0.43 -1.62 14.53
CA VAL A 144 0.36 -0.21 14.96
C VAL A 144 0.95 0.03 16.34
#